data_5ff060cd01acbc18c2cc7e2571825aac
#
_entry.id   5ff060cd01acbc18c2cc7e2571825aac
#
_cell.length_a   1.000
_cell.length_b   1.000
_cell.length_c   1.000
_cell.angle_alpha   90.00
_cell.angle_beta   90.00
_cell.angle_gamma   90.00
#
_symmetry.space_group_name_H-M   'P 1'
#
loop_
_entity.id
_entity.type
_entity.pdbx_description
1 polymer ?
#
loop_
_entity_poly.entity_id
_entity_poly.type
_entity_poly.pdbx_seq_one_letter_code
_entity_poly.pdbx_strand_id
1 'polypeptide(L)'
;MCRTYIQKCIDLLTKEEFAINAKSGKIMTRKCTKCGHHHLVTTYFCQNCGNKGFVNDIVEGKGSIVTYTIITVPPDGYEEYVPYAWVVMKIDNSELRISGFMAGIKSPADLPLGTRARVTGYDQRGIIIEKQ
;
A
#
# COMPACT_ATOMS: atom_id res chain seq x y z
N MET A 1 -28.58 -6.40 -12.35
CA MET A 1 -27.81 -7.61 -12.06
C MET A 1 -26.49 -7.69 -12.81
N CYS A 2 -26.44 -7.43 -14.08
CA CYS A 2 -25.17 -7.45 -14.84
C CYS A 2 -24.13 -6.47 -14.31
N ARG A 3 -24.55 -5.30 -13.83
CA ARG A 3 -23.62 -4.30 -13.26
C ARG A 3 -22.87 -4.82 -12.05
N THR A 4 -23.55 -5.51 -11.12
CA THR A 4 -22.92 -6.01 -9.89
C THR A 4 -21.91 -7.12 -10.20
N TYR A 5 -22.24 -7.97 -11.17
CA TYR A 5 -21.35 -9.04 -11.58
C TYR A 5 -20.10 -8.52 -12.28
N ILE A 6 -20.27 -7.56 -13.18
CA ILE A 6 -19.15 -6.92 -13.90
C ILE A 6 -18.24 -6.20 -12.91
N GLN A 7 -18.82 -5.47 -11.94
CA GLN A 7 -18.06 -4.76 -10.93
C GLN A 7 -17.20 -5.72 -10.09
N LYS A 8 -17.74 -6.85 -9.68
CA LYS A 8 -16.97 -7.86 -8.94
C LYS A 8 -15.80 -8.40 -9.76
N CYS A 9 -15.99 -8.65 -11.05
CA CYS A 9 -14.92 -9.11 -11.93
C CYS A 9 -13.82 -8.05 -12.07
N ILE A 10 -14.19 -6.78 -12.22
CA ILE A 10 -13.24 -5.67 -12.31
C ILE A 10 -12.45 -5.54 -11.01
N ASP A 11 -13.11 -5.63 -9.86
CA ASP A 11 -12.45 -5.53 -8.55
C ASP A 11 -11.46 -6.67 -8.34
N LEU A 12 -11.80 -7.89 -8.73
CA LEU A 12 -10.90 -9.05 -8.66
C LEU A 12 -9.67 -8.86 -9.54
N LEU A 13 -9.84 -8.40 -10.77
CA LEU A 13 -8.73 -8.15 -11.70
C LEU A 13 -7.81 -7.05 -11.16
N THR A 14 -8.37 -5.98 -10.62
CA THR A 14 -7.59 -4.89 -10.03
C THR A 14 -6.77 -5.39 -8.85
N LYS A 15 -7.35 -6.22 -7.99
CA LYS A 15 -6.66 -6.81 -6.85
C LYS A 15 -5.50 -7.70 -7.28
N GLU A 16 -5.70 -8.52 -8.30
CA GLU A 16 -4.66 -9.40 -8.84
C GLU A 16 -3.51 -8.60 -9.45
N GLU A 17 -3.80 -7.56 -10.24
CA GLU A 17 -2.80 -6.69 -10.82
C GLU A 17 -2.02 -5.95 -9.75
N PHE A 18 -2.70 -5.45 -8.73
CA PHE A 18 -2.06 -4.80 -7.59
C PHE A 18 -1.07 -5.74 -6.90
N ALA A 19 -1.50 -6.97 -6.64
CA ALA A 19 -0.67 -7.97 -5.98
C ALA A 19 0.56 -8.33 -6.81
N ILE A 20 0.41 -8.50 -8.11
CA ILE A 20 1.52 -8.80 -9.03
C ILE A 20 2.56 -7.68 -9.01
N ASN A 21 2.11 -6.42 -9.10
CA ASN A 21 3.01 -5.28 -9.05
C ASN A 21 3.71 -5.15 -7.71
N ALA A 22 2.99 -5.37 -6.61
CA ALA A 22 3.57 -5.31 -5.27
C ALA A 22 4.64 -6.39 -5.05
N LYS A 23 4.46 -7.58 -5.59
CA LYS A 23 5.47 -8.64 -5.55
C LYS A 23 6.74 -8.26 -6.28
N SER A 24 6.65 -7.37 -7.27
CA SER A 24 7.79 -6.83 -8.00
C SER A 24 8.35 -5.54 -7.37
N GLY A 25 7.81 -5.13 -6.23
CA GLY A 25 8.26 -3.92 -5.53
C GLY A 25 7.69 -2.63 -6.09
N LYS A 26 6.58 -2.70 -6.82
CA LYS A 26 5.91 -1.55 -7.43
C LYS A 26 4.50 -1.41 -6.91
N ILE A 27 4.01 -0.18 -6.85
CA ILE A 27 2.65 0.13 -6.39
C ILE A 27 1.82 0.62 -7.57
N MET A 28 0.72 -0.09 -7.83
CA MET A 28 -0.27 0.34 -8.81
C MET A 28 -1.15 1.42 -8.19
N THR A 29 -1.24 2.56 -8.86
CA THR A 29 -2.01 3.72 -8.41
C THR A 29 -2.99 4.15 -9.48
N ARG A 30 -3.89 5.05 -9.12
CA ARG A 30 -4.76 5.75 -10.06
C ARG A 30 -4.38 7.22 -10.11
N LYS A 31 -4.15 7.74 -11.30
CA LYS A 31 -3.82 9.14 -11.52
C LYS A 31 -5.03 9.85 -12.11
N CYS A 32 -5.43 10.95 -11.49
CA CYS A 32 -6.52 11.77 -12.02
C CYS A 32 -6.15 12.35 -13.39
N THR A 33 -7.05 12.20 -14.37
CA THR A 33 -6.81 12.68 -15.73
C THR A 33 -6.87 14.22 -15.84
N LYS A 34 -7.46 14.89 -14.84
CA LYS A 34 -7.59 16.34 -14.83
C LYS A 34 -6.45 17.04 -14.12
N CYS A 35 -6.20 16.69 -12.86
CA CYS A 35 -5.22 17.40 -12.03
C CYS A 35 -3.92 16.63 -11.80
N GLY A 36 -3.84 15.37 -12.23
CA GLY A 36 -2.64 14.56 -12.08
C GLY A 36 -2.35 14.03 -10.69
N HIS A 37 -3.29 14.19 -9.75
CA HIS A 37 -3.11 13.70 -8.38
C HIS A 37 -3.17 12.17 -8.34
N HIS A 38 -2.26 11.55 -7.60
CA HIS A 38 -2.24 10.09 -7.42
C HIS A 38 -3.14 9.66 -6.27
N HIS A 39 -3.85 8.57 -6.47
CA HIS A 39 -4.74 7.96 -5.49
C HIS A 39 -4.52 6.45 -5.41
N LEU A 40 -5.01 5.84 -4.34
CA LEU A 40 -5.06 4.39 -4.24
C LEU A 40 -6.02 3.81 -5.29
N VAL A 41 -5.80 2.57 -5.69
CA VAL A 41 -6.61 1.90 -6.73
C VAL A 41 -8.08 1.73 -6.33
N THR A 42 -8.41 1.89 -5.05
CA THR A 42 -9.78 1.81 -4.53
C THR A 42 -10.54 3.12 -4.59
N THR A 43 -9.93 4.20 -5.03
CA THR A 43 -10.53 5.53 -5.08
C THR A 43 -11.46 5.64 -6.30
N TYR A 44 -12.67 6.16 -6.10
CA TYR A 44 -13.67 6.32 -7.15
C TYR A 44 -13.78 7.74 -7.69
N PHE A 45 -13.29 8.72 -6.95
CA PHE A 45 -13.28 10.13 -7.37
C PHE A 45 -12.05 10.81 -6.83
N CYS A 46 -11.58 11.84 -7.53
CA CYS A 46 -10.42 12.61 -7.11
C CYS A 46 -10.78 13.49 -5.91
N GLN A 47 -10.09 13.30 -4.81
CA GLN A 47 -10.30 14.09 -3.59
C GLN A 47 -9.83 15.53 -3.75
N ASN A 48 -9.02 15.82 -4.76
CA ASN A 48 -8.50 17.15 -5.01
C ASN A 48 -9.42 17.99 -5.92
N CYS A 49 -9.97 17.40 -6.99
CA CYS A 49 -10.78 18.14 -7.95
C CYS A 49 -12.16 17.54 -8.25
N GLY A 50 -12.51 16.39 -7.65
CA GLY A 50 -13.80 15.73 -7.81
C GLY A 50 -13.97 14.96 -9.13
N ASN A 51 -12.98 14.92 -10.00
CA ASN A 51 -13.05 14.19 -11.26
C ASN A 51 -13.19 12.68 -11.00
N LYS A 52 -13.92 11.99 -11.86
CA LYS A 52 -14.11 10.54 -11.79
C LYS A 52 -13.29 9.77 -12.81
N GLY A 53 -12.56 10.47 -13.68
CA GLY A 53 -11.71 9.87 -14.69
C GLY A 53 -10.30 9.62 -14.17
N PHE A 54 -9.83 8.37 -14.27
CA PHE A 54 -8.51 7.97 -13.82
C PHE A 54 -7.81 7.14 -14.87
N VAL A 55 -6.48 7.19 -14.85
CA VAL A 55 -5.62 6.25 -15.56
C VAL A 55 -4.78 5.51 -14.54
N ASN A 56 -4.48 4.24 -14.80
CA ASN A 56 -3.59 3.48 -13.95
C ASN A 56 -2.16 3.98 -14.14
N ASP A 57 -1.45 4.17 -13.04
CA ASP A 57 -0.05 4.57 -13.06
C ASP A 57 0.69 3.69 -12.04
N ILE A 58 1.85 3.18 -12.44
CA ILE A 58 2.66 2.31 -11.59
C ILE A 58 3.86 3.10 -11.12
N VAL A 59 4.02 3.19 -9.79
CA VAL A 59 5.13 3.91 -9.17
C VAL A 59 6.03 2.94 -8.43
N GLU A 60 7.30 3.32 -8.25
CA GLU A 60 8.22 2.54 -7.43
C GLU A 60 7.73 2.50 -5.99
N GLY A 61 7.75 1.32 -5.39
CA GLY A 61 7.32 1.11 -4.00
C GLY A 61 8.41 1.51 -3.01
N LYS A 62 8.92 2.72 -3.10
CA LYS A 62 9.97 3.26 -2.25
C LYS A 62 9.51 4.53 -1.58
N GLY A 63 9.96 4.74 -0.36
CA GLY A 63 9.60 5.93 0.37
C GLY A 63 10.22 5.96 1.77
N SER A 64 9.64 6.75 2.62
CA SER A 64 10.07 6.89 4.00
C SER A 64 8.93 6.63 4.97
N ILE A 65 9.28 6.05 6.12
CA ILE A 65 8.31 5.72 7.17
C ILE A 65 7.84 7.00 7.85
N VAL A 66 6.53 7.24 7.84
CA VAL A 66 5.95 8.44 8.47
C VAL A 66 5.32 8.13 9.82
N THR A 67 4.80 6.91 10.02
CA THR A 67 4.30 6.45 11.31
C THR A 67 4.22 4.92 11.31
N TYR A 68 4.08 4.32 12.50
CA TYR A 68 3.91 2.88 12.63
C TYR A 68 3.39 2.53 14.02
N THR A 69 2.92 1.29 14.16
CA THR A 69 2.55 0.69 15.44
C THR A 69 3.28 -0.63 15.58
N ILE A 70 3.88 -0.87 16.74
CA ILE A 70 4.51 -2.16 17.05
C ILE A 70 3.46 -3.06 17.68
N ILE A 71 3.27 -4.24 17.10
CA ILE A 71 2.27 -5.20 17.54
C ILE A 71 2.96 -6.33 18.28
N THR A 72 2.63 -6.48 19.56
CA THR A 72 3.16 -7.51 20.45
C THR A 72 2.10 -8.54 20.84
N VAL A 73 0.82 -8.14 20.76
CA VAL A 73 -0.32 -9.05 20.99
C VAL A 73 -0.94 -9.35 19.62
N PRO A 74 -0.76 -10.56 19.09
CA PRO A 74 -1.16 -10.84 17.71
C PRO A 74 -2.67 -11.00 17.55
N PRO A 75 -3.24 -10.57 16.43
CA PRO A 75 -4.55 -11.04 16.00
C PRO A 75 -4.46 -12.51 15.58
N ASP A 76 -5.61 -13.17 15.47
CA ASP A 76 -5.66 -14.57 15.08
C ASP A 76 -4.95 -14.81 13.74
N GLY A 77 -4.05 -15.79 13.71
CA GLY A 77 -3.26 -16.13 12.53
C GLY A 77 -1.92 -15.41 12.43
N TYR A 78 -1.59 -14.50 13.36
CA TYR A 78 -0.34 -13.73 13.31
C TYR A 78 0.61 -14.06 14.47
N GLU A 79 0.34 -15.12 15.22
CA GLU A 79 1.10 -15.51 16.40
C GLU A 79 2.59 -15.75 16.11
N GLU A 80 2.90 -16.23 14.90
CA GLU A 80 4.27 -16.51 14.47
C GLU A 80 5.06 -15.27 14.09
N TYR A 81 4.36 -14.16 13.86
CA TYR A 81 4.97 -12.96 13.30
C TYR A 81 5.35 -11.91 14.35
N VAL A 82 4.83 -12.02 15.57
CA VAL A 82 5.09 -11.02 16.60
C VAL A 82 6.51 -11.17 17.18
N PRO A 83 7.18 -10.06 17.56
CA PRO A 83 6.74 -8.69 17.35
C PRO A 83 6.95 -8.23 15.91
N TYR A 84 6.03 -7.43 15.41
CA TYR A 84 6.16 -6.82 14.08
C TYR A 84 5.61 -5.39 14.10
N ALA A 85 5.88 -4.62 13.07
CA ALA A 85 5.33 -3.28 12.94
C ALA A 85 4.32 -3.23 11.78
N TRP A 86 3.25 -2.50 12.00
CA TRP A 86 2.36 -2.06 10.93
C TRP A 86 2.75 -0.63 10.59
N VAL A 87 3.32 -0.42 9.43
CA VAL A 87 3.95 0.84 9.05
C VAL A 87 3.14 1.59 8.01
N VAL A 88 3.25 2.91 8.03
CA VAL A 88 2.74 3.79 6.98
C VAL A 88 3.94 4.46 6.32
N MET A 89 4.05 4.28 5.02
CA MET A 89 5.15 4.80 4.21
C MET A 89 4.63 5.81 3.21
N LYS A 90 5.26 6.97 3.12
CA LYS A 90 4.99 7.96 2.09
C LYS A 90 5.82 7.62 0.86
N ILE A 91 5.16 7.47 -0.28
CA ILE A 91 5.81 7.15 -1.56
C ILE A 91 6.59 8.38 -2.05
N ASP A 92 7.82 8.17 -2.51
CA ASP A 92 8.65 9.23 -3.08
C ASP A 92 7.97 9.91 -4.27
N ASN A 93 8.12 11.23 -4.35
CA ASN A 93 7.58 12.06 -5.42
C ASN A 93 6.05 12.03 -5.53
N SER A 94 5.37 11.69 -4.44
CA SER A 94 3.90 11.60 -4.39
C SER A 94 3.40 11.96 -3.00
N GLU A 95 2.15 12.38 -2.93
CA GLU A 95 1.44 12.54 -1.65
C GLU A 95 0.86 11.22 -1.14
N LEU A 96 1.01 10.16 -1.91
CA LEU A 96 0.43 8.86 -1.61
C LEU A 96 1.12 8.20 -0.42
N ARG A 97 0.31 7.68 0.50
CA ARG A 97 0.77 6.89 1.65
C ARG A 97 0.19 5.50 1.56
N ILE A 98 1.03 4.51 1.81
CA ILE A 98 0.60 3.12 1.87
C ILE A 98 0.94 2.54 3.23
N SER A 99 0.20 1.52 3.64
CA SER A 99 0.48 0.79 4.87
C SER A 99 0.86 -0.64 4.56
N GLY A 100 1.67 -1.23 5.42
CA GLY A 100 2.12 -2.58 5.22
C GLY A 100 2.77 -3.19 6.45
N PHE A 101 3.13 -4.46 6.31
CA PHE A 101 3.74 -5.28 7.34
C PHE A 101 5.27 -5.17 7.26
N MET A 102 5.90 -4.95 8.41
CA MET A 102 7.36 -4.97 8.53
C MET A 102 7.78 -5.89 9.67
N ALA A 103 8.46 -6.97 9.34
CA ALA A 103 8.90 -7.97 10.31
C ALA A 103 10.10 -7.49 11.13
N GLY A 104 10.27 -8.07 12.33
CA GLY A 104 11.48 -7.90 13.10
C GLY A 104 11.62 -6.58 13.86
N ILE A 105 10.56 -5.80 13.96
CA ILE A 105 10.56 -4.53 14.70
C ILE A 105 10.09 -4.79 16.13
N LYS A 106 10.98 -4.62 17.09
CA LYS A 106 10.72 -4.90 18.51
C LYS A 106 10.54 -3.65 19.34
N SER A 107 11.18 -2.55 18.94
CA SER A 107 11.15 -1.29 19.68
C SER A 107 11.24 -0.10 18.72
N PRO A 108 10.88 1.12 19.17
CA PRO A 108 11.02 2.31 18.33
C PRO A 108 12.46 2.58 17.85
N ALA A 109 13.46 2.09 18.57
CA ALA A 109 14.85 2.22 18.15
C ALA A 109 15.17 1.42 16.88
N ASP A 110 14.41 0.35 16.62
CA ASP A 110 14.58 -0.46 15.41
C ASP A 110 14.05 0.23 14.15
N LEU A 111 13.16 1.21 14.32
CA LEU A 111 12.53 1.90 13.20
C LEU A 111 12.35 3.39 13.49
N PRO A 112 13.43 4.21 13.41
CA PRO A 112 13.28 5.65 13.52
C PRO A 112 12.38 6.21 12.43
N LEU A 113 11.58 7.24 12.76
CA LEU A 113 10.76 7.92 11.76
C LEU A 113 11.65 8.53 10.67
N GLY A 114 11.21 8.45 9.44
CA GLY A 114 11.99 8.88 8.30
C GLY A 114 12.90 7.81 7.72
N THR A 115 12.92 6.60 8.29
CA THR A 115 13.67 5.47 7.75
C THR A 115 13.24 5.18 6.32
N ARG A 116 14.21 5.04 5.43
CA ARG A 116 13.96 4.66 4.05
C ARG A 116 13.52 3.20 3.98
N ALA A 117 12.47 2.96 3.23
CA ALA A 117 11.89 1.63 3.11
C ALA A 117 11.39 1.38 1.68
N ARG A 118 11.14 0.13 1.37
CA ARG A 118 10.61 -0.28 0.06
C ARG A 118 9.64 -1.44 0.20
N VAL A 119 8.75 -1.55 -0.76
CA VAL A 119 7.87 -2.71 -0.90
C VAL A 119 8.69 -3.87 -1.48
N THR A 120 8.61 -5.03 -0.84
CA THR A 120 9.33 -6.23 -1.27
C THR A 120 8.41 -7.37 -1.67
N GLY A 121 7.12 -7.29 -1.37
CA GLY A 121 6.20 -8.34 -1.72
C GLY A 121 4.77 -8.06 -1.30
N TYR A 122 3.94 -9.08 -1.51
CA TYR A 122 2.53 -9.05 -1.15
C TYR A 122 2.08 -10.48 -0.88
N ASP A 123 1.47 -10.70 0.28
CA ASP A 123 0.90 -12.00 0.64
C ASP A 123 -0.37 -11.80 1.49
N GLN A 124 -0.80 -12.84 2.20
CA GLN A 124 -1.98 -12.77 3.08
C GLN A 124 -1.88 -11.71 4.18
N ARG A 125 -0.67 -11.26 4.52
CA ARG A 125 -0.42 -10.19 5.49
C ARG A 125 -0.59 -8.80 4.88
N GLY A 126 -0.80 -8.71 3.57
CA GLY A 126 -0.87 -7.47 2.81
C GLY A 126 0.45 -7.10 2.17
N ILE A 127 0.69 -5.81 2.02
CA ILE A 127 1.93 -5.30 1.44
C ILE A 127 3.08 -5.56 2.42
N ILE A 128 4.16 -6.17 1.95
CA ILE A 128 5.36 -6.42 2.75
C ILE A 128 6.35 -5.30 2.48
N ILE A 129 6.77 -4.64 3.54
CA ILE A 129 7.71 -3.50 3.49
C ILE A 129 8.96 -3.87 4.29
N GLU A 130 10.12 -3.55 3.75
CA GLU A 130 11.40 -3.75 4.40
C GLU A 130 12.22 -2.47 4.36
N LYS A 131 13.17 -2.34 5.30
CA LYS A 131 14.14 -1.25 5.27
C LYS A 131 15.01 -1.34 4.02
N GLN A 132 15.29 -0.20 3.46
CA GLN A 132 16.22 -0.09 2.34
C GLN A 132 17.66 -0.31 2.76
#